data_1c27e6ddd82f95bbfb4911e01729131d
#
_entry.id   1c27e6ddd82f95bbfb4911e01729131d
#
_cell.length_a   1.000
_cell.length_b   1.000
_cell.length_c   1.000
_cell.angle_alpha   90.00
_cell.angle_beta   90.00
_cell.angle_gamma   90.00
#
_symmetry.space_group_name_H-M   'P 1'
#
loop_
_entity.id
_entity.type
_entity.pdbx_description
1 polymer ?
#
loop_
_entity_poly.entity_id
_entity_poly.type
_entity_poly.pdbx_seq_one_letter_code
_entity_poly.pdbx_strand_id
1 'polypeptide(L)'
;GTLVMLHDATVDRTTDGSGKLSDLTLADLQKLRLRSDEGGAQAPLTDQRVVTLEQMLAKAKGHILLNLDVKDAIYVQVIDAVARAGMQHQVIVKTEAGIFTAPLAAMPPFNTVYFFPILINAHGTADLAAIATAQARNAHPMAFELPKMAAAQLPALVAVSKKHNVRLMVNSLWEGFIAGYGGDADAERDPNKVWGRMYRDGVSIIQTDAPEALLRYRATLEAR
;
A
#
# COMPACT_ATOMS: atom_id res chain seq x y z
N GLY A 1 -3.81 -16.46 -17.27
CA GLY A 1 -3.61 -17.13 -15.99
C GLY A 1 -4.54 -16.60 -14.92
N THR A 2 -4.62 -17.26 -13.77
CA THR A 2 -5.44 -16.82 -12.63
C THR A 2 -4.64 -15.83 -11.78
N LEU A 3 -5.26 -14.72 -11.38
CA LEU A 3 -4.67 -13.76 -10.46
C LEU A 3 -4.74 -14.30 -9.02
N VAL A 4 -3.63 -14.26 -8.29
CA VAL A 4 -3.52 -14.74 -6.91
C VAL A 4 -2.92 -13.67 -5.99
N MET A 5 -3.19 -13.79 -4.70
CA MET A 5 -2.67 -12.89 -3.67
C MET A 5 -1.39 -13.48 -3.08
N LEU A 6 -0.24 -12.96 -3.53
CA LEU A 6 1.08 -13.33 -3.02
C LEU A 6 2.01 -12.12 -3.17
N HIS A 7 2.85 -11.84 -2.17
CA HIS A 7 3.76 -10.69 -2.20
C HIS A 7 4.96 -10.92 -3.11
N ASP A 8 5.60 -12.09 -3.00
CA ASP A 8 6.87 -12.37 -3.65
C ASP A 8 6.67 -13.06 -5.02
N ALA A 9 7.66 -12.95 -5.88
CA ALA A 9 7.69 -13.68 -7.15
C ALA A 9 7.92 -15.20 -6.97
N THR A 10 8.27 -15.64 -5.76
CA THR A 10 8.43 -17.05 -5.37
C THR A 10 7.55 -17.38 -4.17
N VAL A 11 7.28 -18.68 -3.96
CA VAL A 11 6.45 -19.14 -2.84
C VAL A 11 7.24 -19.45 -1.57
N ASP A 12 8.57 -19.39 -1.63
CA ASP A 12 9.49 -19.94 -0.61
C ASP A 12 9.36 -19.27 0.77
N ARG A 13 9.22 -17.94 0.81
CA ARG A 13 9.19 -17.21 2.09
C ARG A 13 7.90 -17.40 2.84
N THR A 14 6.78 -17.36 2.13
CA THR A 14 5.43 -17.25 2.73
C THR A 14 4.64 -18.55 2.71
N THR A 15 5.21 -19.65 2.16
CA THR A 15 4.54 -20.96 2.12
C THR A 15 5.45 -22.11 2.51
N ASP A 16 4.90 -23.35 2.55
CA ASP A 16 5.66 -24.60 2.69
C ASP A 16 6.16 -25.14 1.34
N GLY A 17 5.93 -24.43 0.24
CA GLY A 17 6.44 -24.77 -1.10
C GLY A 17 7.77 -24.10 -1.42
N SER A 18 8.22 -24.28 -2.65
CA SER A 18 9.42 -23.65 -3.20
C SER A 18 9.28 -23.39 -4.71
N GLY A 19 10.01 -22.38 -5.20
CA GLY A 19 10.10 -22.06 -6.61
C GLY A 19 9.28 -20.83 -7.02
N LYS A 20 9.32 -20.53 -8.32
CA LYS A 20 8.66 -19.33 -8.87
C LYS A 20 7.15 -19.52 -8.94
N LEU A 21 6.41 -18.48 -8.55
CA LEU A 21 4.97 -18.42 -8.68
C LEU A 21 4.50 -18.70 -10.12
N SER A 22 5.20 -18.15 -11.11
CA SER A 22 4.90 -18.31 -12.54
C SER A 22 4.94 -19.74 -13.05
N ASP A 23 5.69 -20.61 -12.38
CA ASP A 23 5.92 -22.00 -12.79
C ASP A 23 4.89 -22.98 -12.19
N LEU A 24 4.02 -22.50 -11.29
CA LEU A 24 3.04 -23.28 -10.56
C LEU A 24 1.63 -23.11 -11.15
N THR A 25 0.86 -24.19 -11.16
CA THR A 25 -0.57 -24.12 -11.45
C THR A 25 -1.34 -23.62 -10.22
N LEU A 26 -2.58 -23.13 -10.43
CA LEU A 26 -3.45 -22.78 -9.31
C LEU A 26 -3.69 -23.99 -8.37
N ALA A 27 -3.83 -25.18 -8.93
CA ALA A 27 -4.02 -26.41 -8.16
C ALA A 27 -2.79 -26.74 -7.28
N ASP A 28 -1.59 -26.43 -7.74
CA ASP A 28 -0.38 -26.60 -6.94
C ASP A 28 -0.29 -25.56 -5.83
N LEU A 29 -0.56 -24.29 -6.14
CA LEU A 29 -0.60 -23.20 -5.15
C LEU A 29 -1.63 -23.47 -4.03
N GLN A 30 -2.78 -23.99 -4.35
CA GLN A 30 -3.83 -24.30 -3.37
C GLN A 30 -3.51 -25.47 -2.44
N LYS A 31 -2.51 -26.28 -2.75
CA LYS A 31 -1.97 -27.31 -1.82
C LYS A 31 -1.07 -26.71 -0.76
N LEU A 32 -0.40 -25.59 -1.06
CA LEU A 32 0.56 -24.96 -0.17
C LEU A 32 -0.13 -24.29 1.02
N ARG A 33 0.47 -24.43 2.20
CA ARG A 33 0.03 -23.74 3.41
C ARG A 33 0.83 -22.44 3.59
N LEU A 34 0.15 -21.38 3.98
CA LEU A 34 0.80 -20.12 4.30
C LEU A 34 1.54 -20.22 5.64
N ARG A 35 2.66 -19.53 5.73
CA ARG A 35 3.35 -19.25 6.99
C ARG A 35 2.74 -18.05 7.67
N SER A 36 2.84 -17.99 9.01
CA SER A 36 2.38 -16.84 9.79
C SER A 36 3.28 -15.62 9.57
N ASP A 37 2.76 -14.46 9.91
CA ASP A 37 3.45 -13.18 9.94
C ASP A 37 4.19 -12.88 8.62
N GLU A 38 5.41 -12.38 8.71
CA GLU A 38 6.26 -12.07 7.56
C GLU A 38 6.80 -13.32 6.82
N GLY A 39 6.47 -14.52 7.27
CA GLY A 39 6.98 -15.76 6.72
C GLY A 39 8.42 -16.05 7.13
N GLY A 40 9.13 -16.78 6.27
CA GLY A 40 10.49 -17.25 6.52
C GLY A 40 10.53 -18.69 7.05
N ALA A 41 11.68 -19.33 6.93
CA ALA A 41 11.85 -20.78 7.19
C ALA A 41 11.44 -21.21 8.62
N GLN A 42 11.54 -20.31 9.60
CA GLN A 42 11.21 -20.57 11.00
C GLN A 42 9.76 -20.18 11.37
N ALA A 43 9.04 -19.48 10.50
CA ALA A 43 7.67 -19.09 10.78
C ALA A 43 6.73 -20.32 10.78
N PRO A 44 5.83 -20.43 11.77
CA PRO A 44 4.86 -21.52 11.82
C PRO A 44 4.00 -21.60 10.57
N LEU A 45 3.64 -22.82 10.19
CA LEU A 45 2.63 -23.06 9.13
C LEU A 45 1.22 -22.88 9.71
N THR A 46 0.37 -22.26 8.92
CA THR A 46 -1.05 -22.09 9.21
C THR A 46 -1.90 -23.07 8.40
N ASP A 47 -3.21 -23.12 8.65
CA ASP A 47 -4.17 -23.84 7.80
C ASP A 47 -4.64 -23.00 6.60
N GLN A 48 -4.15 -21.79 6.45
CA GLN A 48 -4.52 -20.90 5.35
C GLN A 48 -3.80 -21.27 4.06
N ARG A 49 -4.42 -20.92 2.93
CA ARG A 49 -3.95 -21.18 1.57
C ARG A 49 -3.84 -19.90 0.77
N VAL A 50 -3.05 -19.94 -0.30
CA VAL A 50 -3.04 -18.88 -1.30
C VAL A 50 -4.43 -18.74 -1.91
N VAL A 51 -4.98 -17.54 -1.88
CA VAL A 51 -6.31 -17.22 -2.43
C VAL A 51 -6.19 -16.51 -3.78
N THR A 52 -7.21 -16.65 -4.63
CA THR A 52 -7.29 -15.85 -5.85
C THR A 52 -7.74 -14.42 -5.55
N LEU A 53 -7.49 -13.51 -6.49
CA LEU A 53 -8.00 -12.14 -6.39
C LEU A 53 -9.53 -12.13 -6.28
N GLU A 54 -10.23 -12.94 -7.08
CA GLU A 54 -11.69 -13.03 -7.05
C GLU A 54 -12.20 -13.48 -5.68
N GLN A 55 -11.56 -14.47 -5.06
CA GLN A 55 -11.92 -14.91 -3.70
C GLN A 55 -11.72 -13.79 -2.66
N MET A 56 -10.61 -13.03 -2.77
CA MET A 56 -10.34 -11.90 -1.89
C MET A 56 -11.36 -10.78 -2.10
N LEU A 57 -11.67 -10.42 -3.35
CA LEU A 57 -12.67 -9.42 -3.68
C LEU A 57 -14.05 -9.81 -3.12
N ALA A 58 -14.48 -11.06 -3.33
CA ALA A 58 -15.76 -11.55 -2.82
C ALA A 58 -15.87 -11.45 -1.29
N LYS A 59 -14.76 -11.78 -0.58
CA LYS A 59 -14.73 -11.73 0.89
C LYS A 59 -14.70 -10.31 1.45
N ALA A 60 -14.02 -9.38 0.77
CA ALA A 60 -13.87 -8.00 1.22
C ALA A 60 -15.06 -7.10 0.87
N LYS A 61 -15.88 -7.51 -0.11
CA LYS A 61 -16.97 -6.69 -0.65
C LYS A 61 -17.95 -6.27 0.44
N GLY A 62 -18.14 -4.94 0.57
CA GLY A 62 -19.02 -4.34 1.57
C GLY A 62 -18.45 -4.26 2.98
N HIS A 63 -17.23 -4.76 3.23
CA HIS A 63 -16.65 -4.81 4.56
C HIS A 63 -15.44 -3.88 4.75
N ILE A 64 -14.50 -3.85 3.78
CA ILE A 64 -13.24 -3.13 3.92
C ILE A 64 -12.72 -2.65 2.57
N LEU A 65 -11.99 -1.53 2.55
CA LEU A 65 -11.20 -1.12 1.39
C LEU A 65 -10.00 -2.06 1.20
N LEU A 66 -9.75 -2.48 -0.03
CA LEU A 66 -8.56 -3.24 -0.38
C LEU A 66 -7.52 -2.33 -1.02
N ASN A 67 -6.29 -2.35 -0.50
CA ASN A 67 -5.14 -1.74 -1.11
C ASN A 67 -4.34 -2.83 -1.85
N LEU A 68 -4.47 -2.88 -3.17
CA LEU A 68 -3.80 -3.87 -4.01
C LEU A 68 -2.44 -3.35 -4.45
N ASP A 69 -1.39 -3.98 -3.95
CA ASP A 69 -0.02 -3.73 -4.36
C ASP A 69 0.36 -4.68 -5.51
N VAL A 70 0.13 -4.22 -6.73
CA VAL A 70 0.30 -5.02 -7.95
C VAL A 70 1.78 -5.13 -8.28
N LYS A 71 2.35 -6.34 -8.24
CA LYS A 71 3.79 -6.59 -8.38
C LYS A 71 4.26 -6.76 -9.83
N ASP A 72 3.34 -7.09 -10.75
CA ASP A 72 3.63 -7.30 -12.17
C ASP A 72 2.89 -6.27 -13.05
N ALA A 73 3.25 -6.18 -14.32
CA ALA A 73 2.58 -5.29 -15.29
C ALA A 73 1.21 -5.82 -15.74
N ILE A 74 0.33 -6.18 -14.77
CA ILE A 74 -0.99 -6.81 -14.96
C ILE A 74 -2.14 -5.91 -14.52
N TYR A 75 -1.94 -4.59 -14.52
CA TYR A 75 -2.92 -3.61 -14.03
C TYR A 75 -4.28 -3.72 -14.72
N VAL A 76 -4.29 -3.93 -16.04
CA VAL A 76 -5.54 -4.07 -16.81
C VAL A 76 -6.33 -5.27 -16.31
N GLN A 77 -5.68 -6.44 -16.18
CA GLN A 77 -6.32 -7.67 -15.71
C GLN A 77 -6.86 -7.53 -14.28
N VAL A 78 -6.10 -6.90 -13.40
CA VAL A 78 -6.52 -6.65 -12.00
C VAL A 78 -7.72 -5.72 -11.96
N ILE A 79 -7.68 -4.58 -12.67
CA ILE A 79 -8.77 -3.60 -12.68
C ILE A 79 -10.02 -4.16 -13.35
N ASP A 80 -9.88 -4.97 -14.39
CA ASP A 80 -11.01 -5.69 -15.00
C ASP A 80 -11.66 -6.67 -14.02
N ALA A 81 -10.87 -7.40 -13.22
CA ALA A 81 -11.40 -8.27 -12.17
C ALA A 81 -12.17 -7.47 -11.10
N VAL A 82 -11.61 -6.32 -10.68
CA VAL A 82 -12.27 -5.39 -9.75
C VAL A 82 -13.59 -4.86 -10.33
N ALA A 83 -13.62 -4.51 -11.63
CA ALA A 83 -14.81 -4.04 -12.30
C ALA A 83 -15.89 -5.13 -12.39
N ARG A 84 -15.51 -6.37 -12.76
CA ARG A 84 -16.44 -7.50 -12.76
C ARG A 84 -17.03 -7.80 -11.37
N ALA A 85 -16.26 -7.56 -10.30
CA ALA A 85 -16.74 -7.70 -8.94
C ALA A 85 -17.63 -6.53 -8.48
N GLY A 86 -17.69 -5.43 -9.24
CA GLY A 86 -18.39 -4.19 -8.87
C GLY A 86 -17.77 -3.52 -7.65
N MET A 87 -16.41 -3.49 -7.56
CA MET A 87 -15.66 -2.98 -6.41
C MET A 87 -14.76 -1.78 -6.73
N GLN A 88 -15.01 -1.07 -7.82
CA GLN A 88 -14.17 0.06 -8.26
C GLN A 88 -14.03 1.16 -7.18
N HIS A 89 -15.06 1.34 -6.34
CA HIS A 89 -15.06 2.29 -5.22
C HIS A 89 -14.70 1.64 -3.87
N GLN A 90 -14.13 0.44 -3.90
CA GLN A 90 -13.69 -0.28 -2.71
C GLN A 90 -12.27 -0.85 -2.84
N VAL A 91 -11.63 -0.62 -3.98
CA VAL A 91 -10.27 -1.06 -4.27
C VAL A 91 -9.39 0.14 -4.60
N ILE A 92 -8.22 0.16 -3.99
CA ILE A 92 -7.13 1.08 -4.26
C ILE A 92 -6.09 0.34 -5.09
N VAL A 93 -5.64 0.93 -6.18
CA VAL A 93 -4.51 0.44 -6.98
C VAL A 93 -3.39 1.47 -6.95
N LYS A 94 -2.15 1.02 -6.95
CA LYS A 94 -0.96 1.85 -6.85
C LYS A 94 0.04 1.51 -7.95
N THR A 95 0.78 2.50 -8.43
CA THR A 95 2.01 2.30 -9.21
C THR A 95 2.93 3.50 -9.09
N GLU A 96 4.19 3.30 -9.45
CA GLU A 96 5.23 4.32 -9.33
C GLU A 96 5.03 5.48 -10.29
N ALA A 97 5.31 6.70 -9.81
CA ALA A 97 5.26 7.93 -10.57
C ALA A 97 6.50 8.80 -10.29
N GLY A 98 7.23 9.12 -11.34
CA GLY A 98 8.36 10.05 -11.32
C GLY A 98 7.99 11.40 -11.94
N ILE A 99 8.97 12.31 -12.02
CA ILE A 99 8.77 13.69 -12.50
C ILE A 99 8.27 13.78 -13.96
N PHE A 100 8.59 12.79 -14.78
CA PHE A 100 8.17 12.74 -16.19
C PHE A 100 6.97 11.82 -16.43
N THR A 101 6.42 11.22 -15.38
CA THR A 101 5.25 10.36 -15.49
C THR A 101 4.00 11.22 -15.67
N ALA A 102 3.20 10.92 -16.67
CA ALA A 102 1.91 11.57 -16.87
C ALA A 102 1.00 11.40 -15.66
N PRO A 103 -0.04 12.28 -15.45
CA PRO A 103 -0.97 12.17 -14.32
C PRO A 103 -1.79 10.87 -14.41
N LEU A 104 -1.33 9.80 -13.76
CA LEU A 104 -1.85 8.44 -13.90
C LEU A 104 -3.32 8.32 -13.48
N ALA A 105 -3.74 9.03 -12.44
CA ALA A 105 -5.13 9.00 -11.97
C ALA A 105 -6.16 9.49 -13.02
N ALA A 106 -5.72 10.20 -14.06
CA ALA A 106 -6.57 10.62 -15.17
C ALA A 106 -6.57 9.64 -16.35
N MET A 107 -5.76 8.59 -16.31
CA MET A 107 -5.49 7.70 -17.44
C MET A 107 -6.12 6.32 -17.24
N PRO A 108 -6.68 5.69 -18.29
CA PRO A 108 -7.04 4.27 -18.22
C PRO A 108 -5.81 3.39 -17.98
N PRO A 109 -5.95 2.31 -17.20
CA PRO A 109 -7.16 1.87 -16.51
C PRO A 109 -7.36 2.51 -15.12
N PHE A 110 -6.42 3.32 -14.63
CA PHE A 110 -6.36 3.83 -13.26
C PHE A 110 -7.48 4.82 -12.91
N ASN A 111 -8.05 5.51 -13.92
CA ASN A 111 -9.15 6.47 -13.73
C ASN A 111 -10.51 5.83 -13.38
N THR A 112 -10.57 4.51 -13.27
CA THR A 112 -11.80 3.75 -12.97
C THR A 112 -11.87 3.20 -11.55
N VAL A 113 -10.79 3.35 -10.78
CA VAL A 113 -10.65 2.85 -9.39
C VAL A 113 -10.06 3.94 -8.50
N TYR A 114 -10.05 3.75 -7.18
CA TYR A 114 -9.22 4.61 -6.34
C TYR A 114 -7.75 4.36 -6.65
N PHE A 115 -7.02 5.43 -6.86
CA PHE A 115 -5.64 5.33 -7.31
C PHE A 115 -4.69 6.16 -6.44
N PHE A 116 -3.55 5.57 -6.08
CA PHE A 116 -2.46 6.22 -5.36
C PHE A 116 -1.18 6.18 -6.18
N PRO A 117 -0.68 7.30 -6.71
CA PRO A 117 0.70 7.36 -7.20
C PRO A 117 1.69 7.11 -6.06
N ILE A 118 2.60 6.16 -6.25
CA ILE A 118 3.78 5.97 -5.39
C ILE A 118 4.85 6.93 -5.90
N LEU A 119 5.23 7.94 -5.12
CA LEU A 119 6.21 8.92 -5.56
C LEU A 119 7.62 8.31 -5.57
N ILE A 120 8.34 8.38 -6.70
CA ILE A 120 9.68 7.82 -6.79
C ILE A 120 10.70 8.80 -6.23
N ASN A 121 11.40 8.39 -5.18
CA ASN A 121 12.54 9.13 -4.62
C ASN A 121 13.87 8.60 -5.20
N ALA A 122 14.12 8.86 -6.48
CA ALA A 122 15.33 8.41 -7.15
C ALA A 122 16.58 8.91 -6.39
N HIS A 123 17.39 7.95 -5.93
CA HIS A 123 18.63 8.21 -5.17
C HIS A 123 18.47 9.10 -3.91
N GLY A 124 17.24 9.21 -3.36
CA GLY A 124 16.97 10.04 -2.18
C GLY A 124 16.97 11.55 -2.42
N THR A 125 17.09 12.00 -3.65
CA THR A 125 17.27 13.42 -4.03
C THR A 125 16.13 13.99 -4.87
N ALA A 126 15.08 13.21 -5.14
CA ALA A 126 13.96 13.65 -5.98
C ALA A 126 13.18 14.79 -5.29
N ASP A 127 12.73 15.76 -6.08
CA ASP A 127 11.74 16.74 -5.65
C ASP A 127 10.34 16.10 -5.62
N LEU A 128 10.01 15.47 -4.49
CA LEU A 128 8.74 14.77 -4.29
C LEU A 128 7.54 15.71 -4.40
N ALA A 129 7.67 16.97 -4.01
CA ALA A 129 6.59 17.96 -4.11
C ALA A 129 6.32 18.33 -5.58
N ALA A 130 7.36 18.42 -6.41
CA ALA A 130 7.19 18.61 -7.85
C ALA A 130 6.50 17.39 -8.51
N ILE A 131 6.89 16.16 -8.14
CA ILE A 131 6.24 14.94 -8.63
C ILE A 131 4.77 14.92 -8.20
N ALA A 132 4.46 15.16 -6.93
CA ALA A 132 3.10 15.22 -6.42
C ALA A 132 2.25 16.27 -7.15
N THR A 133 2.82 17.47 -7.39
CA THR A 133 2.16 18.54 -8.15
C THR A 133 1.87 18.10 -9.59
N ALA A 134 2.82 17.43 -10.24
CA ALA A 134 2.62 16.90 -11.60
C ALA A 134 1.50 15.84 -11.63
N GLN A 135 1.48 14.92 -10.67
CA GLN A 135 0.45 13.87 -10.57
C GLN A 135 -0.95 14.40 -10.21
N ALA A 136 -1.05 15.55 -9.53
CA ALA A 136 -2.32 16.20 -9.22
C ALA A 136 -2.85 17.09 -10.37
N ARG A 137 -2.08 17.30 -11.44
CA ARG A 137 -2.47 18.20 -12.54
C ARG A 137 -3.61 17.61 -13.35
N ASN A 138 -4.79 18.23 -13.27
CA ASN A 138 -6.02 17.78 -13.95
C ASN A 138 -6.38 16.32 -13.63
N ALA A 139 -5.97 15.83 -12.47
CA ALA A 139 -6.23 14.50 -11.95
C ALA A 139 -6.51 14.60 -10.45
N HIS A 140 -7.25 13.63 -9.92
CA HIS A 140 -7.62 13.62 -8.50
C HIS A 140 -7.26 12.24 -7.89
N PRO A 141 -5.96 11.94 -7.70
CA PRO A 141 -5.59 10.75 -6.95
C PRO A 141 -6.15 10.88 -5.53
N MET A 142 -6.57 9.77 -4.93
CA MET A 142 -7.12 9.79 -3.57
C MET A 142 -6.03 10.10 -2.53
N ALA A 143 -4.82 9.59 -2.75
CA ALA A 143 -3.64 9.87 -1.93
C ALA A 143 -2.36 9.77 -2.76
N PHE A 144 -1.27 10.30 -2.22
CA PHE A 144 0.10 9.99 -2.62
C PHE A 144 0.69 9.01 -1.62
N GLU A 145 1.25 7.90 -2.08
CA GLU A 145 2.12 7.08 -1.26
C GLU A 145 3.54 7.65 -1.27
N LEU A 146 4.04 7.95 -0.07
CA LEU A 146 5.34 8.56 0.11
C LEU A 146 6.42 7.48 0.24
N PRO A 147 7.53 7.60 -0.51
CA PRO A 147 8.67 6.71 -0.37
C PRO A 147 9.45 7.03 0.91
N LYS A 148 10.52 6.28 1.15
CA LYS A 148 11.54 6.69 2.14
C LYS A 148 12.08 8.07 1.80
N MET A 149 12.06 8.99 2.77
CA MET A 149 12.44 10.39 2.54
C MET A 149 13.00 11.08 3.78
N ALA A 150 13.73 12.17 3.55
CA ALA A 150 14.11 13.07 4.62
C ALA A 150 12.90 13.81 5.18
N ALA A 151 12.83 14.01 6.51
CA ALA A 151 11.73 14.72 7.16
C ALA A 151 11.55 16.16 6.62
N ALA A 152 12.63 16.80 6.16
CA ALA A 152 12.61 18.14 5.59
C ALA A 152 11.75 18.27 4.30
N GLN A 153 11.46 17.16 3.61
CA GLN A 153 10.61 17.15 2.41
C GLN A 153 9.10 17.17 2.74
N LEU A 154 8.71 16.75 3.95
CA LEU A 154 7.30 16.61 4.33
C LEU A 154 6.50 17.92 4.28
N PRO A 155 6.98 19.08 4.75
CA PRO A 155 6.22 20.33 4.71
C PRO A 155 5.79 20.74 3.29
N ALA A 156 6.66 20.56 2.29
CA ALA A 156 6.34 20.87 0.89
C ALA A 156 5.26 19.91 0.34
N LEU A 157 5.34 18.61 0.67
CA LEU A 157 4.33 17.61 0.31
C LEU A 157 2.98 17.92 0.97
N VAL A 158 2.96 18.33 2.23
CA VAL A 158 1.75 18.75 2.94
C VAL A 158 1.12 19.98 2.28
N ALA A 159 1.92 20.93 1.81
CA ALA A 159 1.41 22.09 1.07
C ALA A 159 0.73 21.66 -0.24
N VAL A 160 1.32 20.73 -1.00
CA VAL A 160 0.72 20.17 -2.22
C VAL A 160 -0.56 19.39 -1.89
N SER A 161 -0.52 18.54 -0.86
CA SER A 161 -1.67 17.77 -0.36
C SER A 161 -2.87 18.67 -0.08
N LYS A 162 -2.67 19.73 0.70
CA LYS A 162 -3.72 20.72 1.03
C LYS A 162 -4.23 21.46 -0.19
N LYS A 163 -3.33 21.92 -1.06
CA LYS A 163 -3.68 22.67 -2.28
C LYS A 163 -4.56 21.86 -3.24
N HIS A 164 -4.30 20.57 -3.37
CA HIS A 164 -4.97 19.69 -4.33
C HIS A 164 -6.01 18.76 -3.69
N ASN A 165 -6.21 18.86 -2.36
CA ASN A 165 -7.09 17.99 -1.58
C ASN A 165 -6.79 16.48 -1.80
N VAL A 166 -5.50 16.13 -1.76
CA VAL A 166 -5.00 14.75 -1.92
C VAL A 166 -4.37 14.32 -0.60
N ARG A 167 -4.70 13.14 -0.10
CA ARG A 167 -4.16 12.61 1.16
C ARG A 167 -2.69 12.21 1.01
N LEU A 168 -1.99 12.11 2.15
CA LEU A 168 -0.64 11.56 2.21
C LEU A 168 -0.66 10.23 2.95
N MET A 169 -0.12 9.20 2.31
CA MET A 169 0.07 7.86 2.87
C MET A 169 1.56 7.61 3.12
N VAL A 170 1.88 7.06 4.27
CA VAL A 170 3.23 6.71 4.67
C VAL A 170 3.23 5.31 5.29
N ASN A 171 4.32 4.58 5.14
CA ASN A 171 4.55 3.33 5.84
C ASN A 171 5.27 3.59 7.17
N SER A 172 4.85 2.93 8.25
CA SER A 172 5.54 2.91 9.54
C SER A 172 6.10 1.54 9.93
N LEU A 173 6.08 0.57 9.00
CA LEU A 173 6.47 -0.83 9.21
C LEU A 173 7.81 -0.97 9.94
N TRP A 174 8.80 -0.16 9.56
CA TRP A 174 10.11 -0.05 10.23
C TRP A 174 10.62 1.38 10.17
N GLU A 175 11.70 1.66 10.89
CA GLU A 175 12.30 2.99 10.92
C GLU A 175 12.80 3.42 9.52
N GLY A 176 12.72 4.72 9.23
CA GLY A 176 13.34 5.37 8.07
C GLY A 176 12.42 5.68 6.90
N PHE A 177 11.12 5.40 6.98
CA PHE A 177 10.19 5.92 5.94
C PHE A 177 10.12 7.43 5.96
N ILE A 178 9.95 8.06 7.13
CA ILE A 178 10.28 9.47 7.32
C ILE A 178 11.45 9.51 8.31
N ALA A 179 12.59 9.97 7.87
CA ALA A 179 13.82 9.97 8.67
C ALA A 179 13.60 10.61 10.06
N GLY A 180 13.90 9.87 11.12
CA GLY A 180 13.77 10.32 12.51
C GLY A 180 12.35 10.35 13.08
N TYR A 181 11.35 9.68 12.42
CA TYR A 181 10.02 9.53 12.99
C TYR A 181 9.86 8.22 13.78
N GLY A 182 10.68 7.19 13.52
CA GLY A 182 10.54 5.85 14.07
C GLY A 182 9.66 4.95 13.21
N GLY A 183 9.55 3.68 13.62
CA GLY A 183 8.72 2.66 13.00
C GLY A 183 7.68 2.10 13.97
N ASP A 184 7.00 1.00 13.59
CA ASP A 184 5.94 0.37 14.38
C ASP A 184 6.44 -0.08 15.76
N ALA A 185 7.65 -0.63 15.87
CA ALA A 185 8.23 -1.02 17.15
C ALA A 185 8.42 0.16 18.12
N ASP A 186 8.68 1.37 17.60
CA ASP A 186 8.73 2.59 18.41
C ASP A 186 7.31 3.10 18.72
N ALA A 187 6.41 3.00 17.74
CA ALA A 187 5.03 3.42 17.88
C ALA A 187 4.25 2.60 18.93
N GLU A 188 4.50 1.32 19.03
CA GLU A 188 3.90 0.47 20.07
C GLU A 188 4.35 0.89 21.48
N ARG A 189 5.59 1.40 21.65
CA ARG A 189 6.09 1.93 22.91
C ARG A 189 5.58 3.34 23.21
N ASP A 190 5.54 4.20 22.20
CA ASP A 190 5.06 5.59 22.30
C ASP A 190 4.32 6.00 21.01
N PRO A 191 3.03 5.69 20.88
CA PRO A 191 2.27 5.97 19.67
C PRO A 191 2.16 7.47 19.38
N ASN A 192 2.19 8.33 20.40
CA ASN A 192 2.12 9.78 20.20
C ASN A 192 3.40 10.35 19.55
N LYS A 193 4.55 9.74 19.85
CA LYS A 193 5.84 10.14 19.31
C LYS A 193 5.99 9.80 17.82
N VAL A 194 5.41 8.68 17.38
CA VAL A 194 5.50 8.19 15.99
C VAL A 194 4.22 8.53 15.23
N TRP A 195 3.15 7.77 15.40
CA TRP A 195 1.90 7.95 14.65
C TRP A 195 1.25 9.31 14.92
N GLY A 196 1.25 9.75 16.18
CA GLY A 196 0.72 11.06 16.57
C GLY A 196 1.52 12.21 15.93
N ARG A 197 2.84 12.09 15.84
CA ARG A 197 3.67 13.03 15.10
C ARG A 197 3.35 13.03 13.61
N MET A 198 3.22 11.85 12.98
CA MET A 198 2.83 11.74 11.57
C MET A 198 1.51 12.46 11.30
N TYR A 199 0.48 12.24 12.13
CA TYR A 199 -0.82 12.92 11.99
C TYR A 199 -0.70 14.44 12.16
N ARG A 200 0.00 14.92 13.20
CA ARG A 200 0.19 16.36 13.42
C ARG A 200 0.93 17.04 12.27
N ASP A 201 1.88 16.34 11.66
CA ASP A 201 2.70 16.85 10.57
C ASP A 201 2.04 16.65 9.19
N GLY A 202 0.77 16.15 9.13
CA GLY A 202 -0.08 16.17 7.95
C GLY A 202 -0.20 14.85 7.18
N VAL A 203 0.39 13.75 7.68
CA VAL A 203 0.11 12.40 7.16
C VAL A 203 -1.30 12.01 7.59
N SER A 204 -2.08 11.39 6.71
CA SER A 204 -3.47 11.04 6.96
C SER A 204 -3.80 9.55 6.74
N ILE A 205 -2.89 8.81 6.14
CA ILE A 205 -2.99 7.35 5.96
C ILE A 205 -1.65 6.75 6.39
N ILE A 206 -1.70 5.77 7.29
CA ILE A 206 -0.51 5.08 7.79
C ILE A 206 -0.67 3.59 7.48
N GLN A 207 0.31 3.00 6.80
CA GLN A 207 0.45 1.55 6.68
C GLN A 207 1.29 1.04 7.85
N THR A 208 0.80 0.04 8.58
CA THR A 208 1.40 -0.51 9.78
C THR A 208 1.13 -2.01 9.87
N ASP A 209 2.05 -2.76 10.48
CA ASP A 209 1.86 -4.17 10.86
C ASP A 209 1.21 -4.32 12.23
N ALA A 210 0.99 -3.19 12.95
CA ALA A 210 0.28 -3.13 14.23
C ALA A 210 -1.07 -2.39 14.14
N PRO A 211 -2.02 -2.80 13.24
CA PRO A 211 -3.23 -2.04 12.94
C PRO A 211 -4.14 -1.87 14.16
N GLU A 212 -4.23 -2.87 15.03
CA GLU A 212 -5.04 -2.79 16.24
C GLU A 212 -4.50 -1.74 17.23
N ALA A 213 -3.17 -1.65 17.36
CA ALA A 213 -2.54 -0.65 18.23
C ALA A 213 -2.77 0.76 17.67
N LEU A 214 -2.61 0.95 16.35
CA LEU A 214 -2.90 2.22 15.69
C LEU A 214 -4.38 2.62 15.84
N LEU A 215 -5.32 1.69 15.67
CA LEU A 215 -6.75 1.98 15.83
C LEU A 215 -7.09 2.36 17.28
N ARG A 216 -6.55 1.66 18.28
CA ARG A 216 -6.71 2.05 19.70
C ARG A 216 -6.17 3.46 19.96
N TYR A 217 -4.98 3.77 19.44
CA TYR A 217 -4.42 5.10 19.59
C TYR A 217 -5.29 6.17 18.92
N ARG A 218 -5.75 5.93 17.69
CA ARG A 218 -6.61 6.85 16.95
C ARG A 218 -7.90 7.18 17.70
N ALA A 219 -8.53 6.18 18.32
CA ALA A 219 -9.72 6.38 19.15
C ALA A 219 -9.47 7.37 20.32
N THR A 220 -8.25 7.41 20.86
CA THR A 220 -7.90 8.40 21.91
C THR A 220 -7.77 9.84 21.39
N LEU A 221 -7.53 10.02 20.09
CA LEU A 221 -7.46 11.35 19.47
C LEU A 221 -8.87 11.90 19.15
N GLU A 222 -9.79 11.01 18.76
CA GLU A 222 -11.19 11.37 18.43
C GLU A 222 -12.03 11.68 19.67
N ALA A 223 -11.60 11.21 20.84
CA ALA A 223 -12.27 11.44 22.12
C ALA A 223 -11.90 12.78 22.83
N ARG A 224 -11.00 13.57 22.24
CA ARG A 224 -10.54 14.87 22.75
C ARG A 224 -11.19 16.02 22.02
#